data_b3545e32d10b7962358cde357a684654
#
_entry.id   b3545e32d10b7962358cde357a684654
#
_cell.length_a   1.000
_cell.length_b   1.000
_cell.length_c   1.000
_cell.angle_alpha   90.00
_cell.angle_beta   90.00
_cell.angle_gamma   90.00
#
_symmetry.space_group_name_H-M   'P 1'
#
loop_
_entity.id
_entity.type
_entity.pdbx_description
1 polymer ?
#
loop_
_entity_poly.entity_id
_entity_poly.type
_entity_poly.pdbx_seq_one_letter_code
_entity_poly.pdbx_strand_id
1 'polypeptide(L)'
;MAFDPLSLAYHEAGHAIVARHFGCELIDIFISLDDQCGGATVTVCGLNEWQKGLIALAGCAAEVLAGHAVADDPDRAWEYLKDANDAQQAVGEITGLDIGDDGFRNAYDALEAEAEELIRRPPIWSAIVALAAVLAERHAVDGATAMSIIDPILSGFADHSQGASAPQPELSGTA
;
A
#
# COMPACT_ATOMS: atom_id res chain seq x y z
N MET A 1 -15.91 -19.38 9.75
CA MET A 1 -15.97 -18.01 10.30
C MET A 1 -16.81 -17.18 9.36
N ALA A 2 -17.52 -16.16 9.83
CA ALA A 2 -18.18 -15.25 8.89
C ALA A 2 -17.09 -14.38 8.25
N PHE A 3 -17.14 -14.21 6.94
CA PHE A 3 -16.26 -13.31 6.19
C PHE A 3 -16.42 -11.87 6.72
N ASP A 4 -15.30 -11.19 6.93
CA ASP A 4 -15.29 -9.80 7.38
C ASP A 4 -15.07 -8.85 6.19
N PRO A 5 -16.11 -8.14 5.72
CA PRO A 5 -15.98 -7.20 4.62
C PRO A 5 -14.96 -6.09 4.88
N LEU A 6 -14.74 -5.77 6.15
CA LEU A 6 -13.81 -4.73 6.54
C LEU A 6 -12.36 -5.12 6.30
N SER A 7 -12.03 -6.42 6.49
CA SER A 7 -10.70 -6.95 6.17
C SER A 7 -10.36 -6.71 4.70
N LEU A 8 -11.24 -7.12 3.79
CA LEU A 8 -11.06 -6.93 2.35
C LEU A 8 -11.03 -5.44 1.96
N ALA A 9 -11.84 -4.62 2.63
CA ALA A 9 -11.84 -3.18 2.38
C ALA A 9 -10.49 -2.52 2.77
N TYR A 10 -9.86 -2.96 3.85
CA TYR A 10 -8.50 -2.51 4.21
C TYR A 10 -7.45 -2.97 3.20
N HIS A 11 -7.58 -4.21 2.71
CA HIS A 11 -6.69 -4.74 1.69
C HIS A 11 -6.70 -3.88 0.42
N GLU A 12 -7.87 -3.70 -0.18
CA GLU A 12 -7.99 -2.91 -1.41
C GLU A 12 -7.66 -1.42 -1.21
N ALA A 13 -8.00 -0.87 -0.05
CA ALA A 13 -7.59 0.49 0.29
C ALA A 13 -6.07 0.61 0.42
N GLY A 14 -5.38 -0.40 0.93
CA GLY A 14 -3.92 -0.46 0.99
C GLY A 14 -3.28 -0.29 -0.39
N HIS A 15 -3.69 -1.12 -1.35
CA HIS A 15 -3.22 -1.03 -2.74
C HIS A 15 -3.52 0.34 -3.36
N ALA A 16 -4.76 0.81 -3.24
CA ALA A 16 -5.20 2.07 -3.84
C ALA A 16 -4.43 3.28 -3.30
N ILE A 17 -4.27 3.36 -1.97
CA ILE A 17 -3.60 4.51 -1.32
C ILE A 17 -2.11 4.55 -1.64
N VAL A 18 -1.43 3.39 -1.66
CA VAL A 18 0.00 3.35 -1.99
C VAL A 18 0.21 3.66 -3.48
N ALA A 19 -0.64 3.16 -4.38
CA ALA A 19 -0.60 3.55 -5.79
C ALA A 19 -0.82 5.08 -5.96
N ARG A 20 -1.78 5.66 -5.25
CA ARG A 20 -2.03 7.11 -5.27
C ARG A 20 -0.86 7.91 -4.69
N HIS A 21 -0.22 7.43 -3.63
CA HIS A 21 0.98 8.04 -3.06
C HIS A 21 2.12 8.15 -4.07
N PHE A 22 2.25 7.18 -4.97
CA PHE A 22 3.21 7.20 -6.08
C PHE A 22 2.72 7.96 -7.33
N GLY A 23 1.57 8.64 -7.25
CA GLY A 23 1.08 9.53 -8.30
C GLY A 23 0.16 8.86 -9.33
N CYS A 24 -0.27 7.61 -9.12
CA CYS A 24 -1.27 7.01 -9.98
C CYS A 24 -2.65 7.63 -9.73
N GLU A 25 -3.46 7.72 -10.77
CA GLU A 25 -4.88 8.08 -10.64
C GLU A 25 -5.71 6.82 -10.40
N LEU A 26 -6.64 6.89 -9.46
CA LEU A 26 -7.57 5.80 -9.19
C LEU A 26 -8.70 5.84 -10.23
N ILE A 27 -9.07 4.68 -10.76
CA ILE A 27 -10.19 4.53 -11.71
C ILE A 27 -11.41 4.00 -10.97
N ASP A 28 -11.28 2.88 -10.29
CA ASP A 28 -12.29 2.26 -9.44
C ASP A 28 -11.64 1.39 -8.37
N ILE A 29 -12.36 1.20 -7.27
CA ILE A 29 -12.00 0.26 -6.22
C ILE A 29 -13.28 -0.48 -5.83
N PHE A 30 -13.21 -1.79 -5.71
CA PHE A 30 -14.36 -2.60 -5.33
C PHE A 30 -14.00 -3.77 -4.42
N ILE A 31 -15.00 -4.27 -3.70
CA ILE A 31 -14.97 -5.54 -2.99
C ILE A 31 -16.21 -6.35 -3.38
N SER A 32 -16.04 -7.66 -3.58
CA SER A 32 -17.12 -8.62 -3.84
C SER A 32 -17.26 -9.53 -2.63
N LEU A 33 -18.39 -9.45 -1.95
CA LEU A 33 -18.63 -10.26 -0.76
C LEU A 33 -18.96 -11.73 -1.12
N ASP A 34 -19.56 -11.93 -2.29
CA ASP A 34 -19.94 -13.26 -2.78
C ASP A 34 -18.71 -14.05 -3.23
N ASP A 35 -17.80 -13.37 -3.92
CA ASP A 35 -16.55 -13.97 -4.45
C ASP A 35 -15.38 -13.86 -3.46
N GLN A 36 -15.56 -13.13 -2.36
CA GLN A 36 -14.54 -12.83 -1.35
C GLN A 36 -13.24 -12.25 -1.97
N CYS A 37 -13.40 -11.38 -2.94
CA CYS A 37 -12.30 -10.75 -3.66
C CYS A 37 -12.52 -9.25 -3.83
N GLY A 38 -11.47 -8.55 -4.21
CA GLY A 38 -11.53 -7.14 -4.54
C GLY A 38 -10.56 -6.75 -5.63
N GLY A 39 -10.48 -5.45 -5.86
CA GLY A 39 -9.54 -4.87 -6.80
C GLY A 39 -9.50 -3.35 -6.74
N ALA A 40 -8.32 -2.81 -6.94
CA ALA A 40 -8.08 -1.40 -7.15
C ALA A 40 -7.50 -1.19 -8.56
N THR A 41 -8.26 -0.53 -9.43
CA THR A 41 -7.82 -0.19 -10.78
C THR A 41 -7.22 1.20 -10.78
N VAL A 42 -6.01 1.33 -11.33
CA VAL A 42 -5.30 2.60 -11.43
C VAL A 42 -4.87 2.89 -12.86
N THR A 43 -4.62 4.17 -13.18
CA THR A 43 -4.01 4.53 -14.46
C THR A 43 -2.58 4.00 -14.53
N VAL A 44 -2.11 3.76 -15.76
CA VAL A 44 -0.70 3.48 -16.00
C VAL A 44 0.10 4.73 -15.65
N CYS A 45 0.82 4.68 -14.55
CA CYS A 45 1.77 5.69 -14.11
C CYS A 45 3.19 5.12 -14.20
N GLY A 46 4.19 5.94 -14.36
CA GLY A 46 5.59 5.51 -14.59
C GLY A 46 6.25 4.89 -13.36
N LEU A 47 5.62 3.87 -12.76
CA LEU A 47 6.14 3.15 -11.60
C LEU A 47 7.39 2.35 -11.95
N ASN A 48 8.40 2.41 -11.09
CA ASN A 48 9.50 1.45 -11.13
C ASN A 48 9.08 0.14 -10.43
N GLU A 49 9.88 -0.93 -10.61
CA GLU A 49 9.54 -2.25 -10.08
C GLU A 49 9.46 -2.27 -8.55
N TRP A 50 10.31 -1.49 -7.84
CA TRP A 50 10.24 -1.38 -6.39
C TRP A 50 8.89 -0.82 -5.91
N GLN A 51 8.41 0.24 -6.57
CA GLN A 51 7.09 0.82 -6.27
C GLN A 51 5.94 -0.14 -6.55
N LYS A 52 6.04 -0.94 -7.63
CA LYS A 52 5.04 -1.99 -7.91
C LYS A 52 5.01 -3.05 -6.81
N GLY A 53 6.20 -3.48 -6.35
CA GLY A 53 6.30 -4.41 -5.22
C GLY A 53 5.72 -3.84 -3.91
N LEU A 54 5.97 -2.55 -3.62
CA LEU A 54 5.37 -1.88 -2.45
C LEU A 54 3.84 -1.82 -2.54
N ILE A 55 3.28 -1.56 -3.73
CA ILE A 55 1.84 -1.59 -3.95
C ILE A 55 1.30 -3.00 -3.73
N ALA A 56 1.97 -4.03 -4.26
CA ALA A 56 1.54 -5.42 -4.11
C ALA A 56 1.49 -5.86 -2.64
N LEU A 57 2.44 -5.45 -1.81
CA LEU A 57 2.47 -5.81 -0.38
C LEU A 57 1.57 -4.93 0.49
N ALA A 58 1.10 -3.79 -0.02
CA ALA A 58 0.36 -2.80 0.76
C ALA A 58 -0.99 -3.31 1.26
N GLY A 59 -1.67 -4.17 0.50
CA GLY A 59 -2.95 -4.76 0.89
C GLY A 59 -2.83 -5.59 2.14
N CYS A 60 -1.94 -6.59 2.12
CA CYS A 60 -1.68 -7.46 3.27
C CYS A 60 -1.19 -6.67 4.49
N ALA A 61 -0.28 -5.70 4.28
CA ALA A 61 0.23 -4.86 5.37
C ALA A 61 -0.88 -4.02 6.02
N ALA A 62 -1.83 -3.51 5.24
CA ALA A 62 -2.96 -2.74 5.75
C ALA A 62 -3.92 -3.61 6.58
N GLU A 63 -4.23 -4.82 6.14
CA GLU A 63 -5.05 -5.76 6.91
C GLU A 63 -4.41 -6.11 8.25
N VAL A 64 -3.12 -6.45 8.25
CA VAL A 64 -2.38 -6.78 9.48
C VAL A 64 -2.38 -5.60 10.44
N LEU A 65 -2.14 -4.38 9.96
CA LEU A 65 -2.13 -3.18 10.79
C LEU A 65 -3.52 -2.86 11.36
N ALA A 66 -4.60 -3.18 10.62
CA ALA A 66 -5.98 -3.05 11.08
C ALA A 66 -6.39 -4.12 12.12
N GLY A 67 -5.52 -5.11 12.36
CA GLY A 67 -5.77 -6.18 13.33
C GLY A 67 -6.56 -7.35 12.77
N HIS A 68 -6.69 -7.46 11.45
CA HIS A 68 -7.30 -8.63 10.79
C HIS A 68 -6.24 -9.72 10.61
N ALA A 69 -6.63 -10.98 10.88
CA ALA A 69 -5.73 -12.13 10.70
C ALA A 69 -5.71 -12.52 9.23
N VAL A 70 -4.60 -12.24 8.58
CA VAL A 70 -4.39 -12.49 7.15
C VAL A 70 -4.09 -13.96 6.85
N ALA A 71 -3.35 -14.63 7.73
CA ALA A 71 -2.75 -15.94 7.46
C ALA A 71 -3.71 -17.14 7.61
N ASP A 72 -4.87 -16.99 8.22
CA ASP A 72 -5.70 -18.10 8.65
C ASP A 72 -6.99 -18.30 7.82
N ASP A 73 -7.21 -17.48 6.77
CA ASP A 73 -8.36 -17.62 5.88
C ASP A 73 -7.98 -18.36 4.59
N PRO A 74 -8.25 -19.68 4.49
CA PRO A 74 -7.89 -20.47 3.32
C PRO A 74 -8.66 -20.04 2.06
N ASP A 75 -9.82 -19.38 2.20
CA ASP A 75 -10.64 -18.95 1.06
C ASP A 75 -10.03 -17.70 0.39
N ARG A 76 -9.17 -16.96 1.10
CA ARG A 76 -8.45 -15.80 0.60
C ARG A 76 -6.96 -16.03 0.31
N ALA A 77 -6.49 -17.24 0.53
CA ALA A 77 -5.07 -17.58 0.34
C ALA A 77 -4.56 -17.24 -1.07
N TRP A 78 -5.42 -17.27 -2.09
CA TRP A 78 -5.06 -16.95 -3.46
C TRP A 78 -4.74 -15.45 -3.67
N GLU A 79 -5.40 -14.52 -2.98
CA GLU A 79 -5.10 -13.08 -3.05
C GLU A 79 -3.69 -12.81 -2.50
N TYR A 80 -3.40 -13.36 -1.33
CA TYR A 80 -2.07 -13.23 -0.72
C TYR A 80 -0.97 -13.85 -1.56
N LEU A 81 -1.25 -14.99 -2.19
CA LEU A 81 -0.31 -15.63 -3.11
C LEU A 81 -0.06 -14.78 -4.35
N LYS A 82 -1.11 -14.11 -4.88
CA LYS A 82 -0.97 -13.21 -6.01
C LYS A 82 -0.10 -12.01 -5.65
N ASP A 83 -0.39 -11.33 -4.55
CA ASP A 83 0.36 -10.16 -4.10
C ASP A 83 1.82 -10.52 -3.78
N ALA A 84 2.05 -11.65 -3.12
CA ALA A 84 3.40 -12.16 -2.87
C ALA A 84 4.13 -12.48 -4.18
N ASN A 85 3.47 -13.07 -5.17
CA ASN A 85 4.07 -13.34 -6.47
C ASN A 85 4.41 -12.05 -7.23
N ASP A 86 3.53 -11.05 -7.20
CA ASP A 86 3.78 -9.75 -7.85
C ASP A 86 4.97 -9.03 -7.18
N ALA A 87 5.07 -9.09 -5.86
CA ALA A 87 6.21 -8.56 -5.12
C ALA A 87 7.52 -9.33 -5.41
N GLN A 88 7.46 -10.67 -5.49
CA GLN A 88 8.59 -11.51 -5.84
C GLN A 88 9.08 -11.23 -7.27
N GLN A 89 8.15 -11.07 -8.21
CA GLN A 89 8.51 -10.69 -9.57
C GLN A 89 9.24 -9.34 -9.59
N ALA A 90 8.74 -8.34 -8.88
CA ALA A 90 9.37 -7.01 -8.78
C ALA A 90 10.81 -7.12 -8.23
N VAL A 91 11.03 -7.89 -7.18
CA VAL A 91 12.37 -8.14 -6.62
C VAL A 91 13.28 -8.84 -7.62
N GLY A 92 12.79 -9.87 -8.32
CA GLY A 92 13.54 -10.58 -9.36
C GLY A 92 13.98 -9.68 -10.51
N GLU A 93 13.08 -8.80 -10.98
CA GLU A 93 13.38 -7.84 -12.05
C GLU A 93 14.43 -6.79 -11.64
N ILE A 94 14.44 -6.37 -10.37
CA ILE A 94 15.42 -5.39 -9.85
C ILE A 94 16.78 -6.03 -9.60
N THR A 95 16.80 -7.20 -8.98
CA THR A 95 18.04 -7.82 -8.51
C THR A 95 18.69 -8.74 -9.55
N GLY A 96 17.91 -9.28 -10.48
CA GLY A 96 18.32 -10.33 -11.40
C GLY A 96 18.61 -11.68 -10.71
N LEU A 97 18.13 -11.87 -9.48
CA LEU A 97 18.34 -13.06 -8.66
C LEU A 97 17.09 -13.96 -8.64
N ASP A 98 17.29 -15.24 -8.39
CA ASP A 98 16.22 -16.21 -8.24
C ASP A 98 15.74 -16.29 -6.77
N ILE A 99 14.48 -16.73 -6.57
CA ILE A 99 13.82 -16.83 -5.26
C ILE A 99 14.63 -17.63 -4.21
N GLY A 100 15.50 -18.55 -4.66
CA GLY A 100 16.37 -19.36 -3.79
C GLY A 100 17.62 -18.65 -3.26
N ASP A 101 17.96 -17.49 -3.80
CA ASP A 101 19.18 -16.78 -3.45
C ASP A 101 19.03 -15.97 -2.16
N ASP A 102 20.07 -15.96 -1.33
CA ASP A 102 20.07 -15.15 -0.09
C ASP A 102 19.93 -13.66 -0.39
N GLY A 103 20.51 -13.17 -1.49
CA GLY A 103 20.36 -11.77 -1.93
C GLY A 103 18.93 -11.43 -2.31
N PHE A 104 18.21 -12.36 -2.96
CA PHE A 104 16.78 -12.18 -3.25
C PHE A 104 15.97 -12.07 -1.96
N ARG A 105 16.19 -12.98 -1.01
CA ARG A 105 15.49 -12.97 0.27
C ARG A 105 15.70 -11.65 1.02
N ASN A 106 16.95 -11.18 1.11
CA ASN A 106 17.26 -9.92 1.76
C ASN A 106 16.56 -8.72 1.11
N ALA A 107 16.47 -8.72 -0.23
CA ALA A 107 15.75 -7.66 -0.96
C ALA A 107 14.23 -7.74 -0.75
N TYR A 108 13.67 -8.94 -0.71
CA TYR A 108 12.25 -9.14 -0.42
C TYR A 108 11.89 -8.70 1.00
N ASP A 109 12.68 -9.10 1.99
CA ASP A 109 12.48 -8.71 3.41
C ASP A 109 12.59 -7.17 3.57
N ALA A 110 13.49 -6.53 2.80
CA ALA A 110 13.60 -5.06 2.80
C ALA A 110 12.38 -4.39 2.16
N LEU A 111 11.83 -4.95 1.08
CA LEU A 111 10.61 -4.47 0.43
C LEU A 111 9.40 -4.59 1.37
N GLU A 112 9.26 -5.71 2.05
CA GLU A 112 8.20 -5.96 3.03
C GLU A 112 8.28 -4.97 4.20
N ALA A 113 9.46 -4.79 4.78
CA ALA A 113 9.68 -3.83 5.86
C ALA A 113 9.36 -2.38 5.43
N GLU A 114 9.72 -1.99 4.20
CA GLU A 114 9.40 -0.66 3.67
C GLU A 114 7.90 -0.49 3.42
N ALA A 115 7.20 -1.51 2.92
CA ALA A 115 5.76 -1.48 2.75
C ALA A 115 5.05 -1.27 4.09
N GLU A 116 5.44 -2.01 5.13
CA GLU A 116 4.91 -1.84 6.48
C GLU A 116 5.18 -0.44 7.05
N GLU A 117 6.39 0.10 6.88
CA GLU A 117 6.74 1.44 7.33
C GLU A 117 5.91 2.50 6.60
N LEU A 118 5.74 2.36 5.28
CA LEU A 118 4.96 3.26 4.46
C LEU A 118 3.50 3.32 4.92
N ILE A 119 2.88 2.16 5.13
CA ILE A 119 1.49 2.05 5.61
C ILE A 119 1.31 2.70 6.99
N ARG A 120 2.30 2.60 7.88
CA ARG A 120 2.25 3.20 9.24
C ARG A 120 2.39 4.72 9.24
N ARG A 121 2.76 5.36 8.14
CA ARG A 121 2.83 6.84 8.09
C ARG A 121 1.44 7.44 8.32
N PRO A 122 1.29 8.40 9.25
CA PRO A 122 -0.03 8.90 9.63
C PRO A 122 -0.92 9.34 8.47
N PRO A 123 -0.44 10.06 7.42
CA PRO A 123 -1.29 10.43 6.30
C PRO A 123 -1.76 9.22 5.48
N ILE A 124 -0.87 8.24 5.25
CA ILE A 124 -1.18 7.03 4.50
C ILE A 124 -2.21 6.21 5.28
N TRP A 125 -1.96 5.93 6.55
CA TRP A 125 -2.87 5.16 7.37
C TRP A 125 -4.25 5.82 7.50
N SER A 126 -4.29 7.14 7.73
CA SER A 126 -5.56 7.87 7.83
C SER A 126 -6.37 7.80 6.52
N ALA A 127 -5.69 7.86 5.37
CA ALA A 127 -6.34 7.73 4.06
C ALA A 127 -6.86 6.31 3.85
N ILE A 128 -6.11 5.27 4.23
CA ILE A 128 -6.52 3.87 4.17
C ILE A 128 -7.79 3.66 5.02
N VAL A 129 -7.79 4.11 6.28
CA VAL A 129 -8.96 3.98 7.18
C VAL A 129 -10.19 4.66 6.58
N ALA A 130 -10.03 5.87 6.03
CA ALA A 130 -11.14 6.62 5.44
C ALA A 130 -11.72 5.91 4.21
N LEU A 131 -10.87 5.40 3.32
CA LEU A 131 -11.30 4.70 2.11
C LEU A 131 -11.91 3.33 2.45
N ALA A 132 -11.29 2.57 3.35
CA ALA A 132 -11.79 1.27 3.78
C ALA A 132 -13.20 1.36 4.40
N ALA A 133 -13.47 2.39 5.20
CA ALA A 133 -14.80 2.61 5.78
C ALA A 133 -15.88 2.79 4.69
N VAL A 134 -15.56 3.55 3.63
CA VAL A 134 -16.49 3.76 2.51
C VAL A 134 -16.66 2.50 1.66
N LEU A 135 -15.57 1.76 1.41
CA LEU A 135 -15.62 0.49 0.68
C LEU A 135 -16.43 -0.58 1.42
N ALA A 136 -16.28 -0.69 2.73
CA ALA A 136 -17.05 -1.64 3.53
C ALA A 136 -18.55 -1.35 3.52
N GLU A 137 -18.94 -0.08 3.36
CA GLU A 137 -20.36 0.32 3.28
C GLU A 137 -20.93 0.20 1.86
N ARG A 138 -20.16 0.62 0.84
CA ARG A 138 -20.67 0.78 -0.54
C ARG A 138 -20.29 -0.35 -1.48
N HIS A 139 -19.31 -1.13 -1.11
CA HIS A 139 -18.70 -2.24 -1.87
C HIS A 139 -18.00 -1.82 -3.17
N ALA A 140 -18.24 -0.61 -3.66
CA ALA A 140 -17.53 -0.05 -4.80
C ALA A 140 -17.44 1.49 -4.69
N VAL A 141 -16.32 2.05 -5.13
CA VAL A 141 -16.06 3.49 -5.13
C VAL A 141 -15.35 3.84 -6.44
N ASP A 142 -15.91 4.78 -7.21
CA ASP A 142 -15.22 5.30 -8.39
C ASP A 142 -14.01 6.16 -8.00
N GLY A 143 -13.04 6.26 -8.91
CA GLY A 143 -11.77 6.94 -8.64
C GLY A 143 -11.93 8.40 -8.25
N ALA A 144 -12.87 9.14 -8.86
CA ALA A 144 -13.10 10.54 -8.54
C ALA A 144 -13.60 10.70 -7.09
N THR A 145 -14.54 9.86 -6.69
CA THR A 145 -15.04 9.80 -5.30
C THR A 145 -13.91 9.40 -4.34
N ALA A 146 -13.13 8.37 -4.65
CA ALA A 146 -12.01 7.94 -3.84
C ALA A 146 -10.99 9.08 -3.67
N MET A 147 -10.55 9.71 -4.76
CA MET A 147 -9.60 10.82 -4.72
C MET A 147 -10.13 12.01 -3.92
N SER A 148 -11.43 12.32 -4.00
CA SER A 148 -12.04 13.40 -3.20
C SER A 148 -11.97 13.17 -1.69
N ILE A 149 -11.95 11.92 -1.26
CA ILE A 149 -11.82 11.50 0.14
C ILE A 149 -10.36 11.56 0.59
N ILE A 150 -9.44 11.02 -0.22
CA ILE A 150 -8.06 10.76 0.21
C ILE A 150 -7.09 11.92 -0.05
N ASP A 151 -7.23 12.66 -1.16
CA ASP A 151 -6.31 13.72 -1.52
C ASP A 151 -6.20 14.84 -0.45
N PRO A 152 -7.30 15.28 0.20
CA PRO A 152 -7.21 16.22 1.31
C PRO A 152 -6.41 15.68 2.50
N ILE A 153 -6.51 14.38 2.78
CA ILE A 153 -5.78 13.72 3.87
C ILE A 153 -4.30 13.66 3.54
N LEU A 154 -3.95 13.19 2.33
CA LEU A 154 -2.56 13.08 1.89
C LEU A 154 -1.87 14.45 1.80
N SER A 155 -2.58 15.49 1.36
CA SER A 155 -2.05 16.85 1.20
C SER A 155 -1.92 17.61 2.52
N GLY A 156 -2.84 17.41 3.47
CA GLY A 156 -2.88 18.13 4.74
C GLY A 156 -1.65 17.89 5.63
N PHE A 157 -0.92 16.81 5.42
CA PHE A 157 0.32 16.50 6.13
C PHE A 157 1.58 17.03 5.42
N ALA A 158 1.51 17.38 4.13
CA ALA A 158 2.65 17.93 3.40
C ALA A 158 3.04 19.33 3.90
N ASP A 159 2.07 20.13 4.34
CA ASP A 159 2.27 21.50 4.82
C ASP A 159 3.02 21.57 6.17
N HIS A 160 2.95 20.53 6.98
CA HIS A 160 3.60 20.51 8.30
C HIS A 160 5.07 20.04 8.27
N SER A 161 5.51 19.40 7.20
CA SER A 161 6.90 18.89 7.08
C SER A 161 7.89 19.93 6.55
N GLN A 162 7.43 21.05 5.98
CA GLN A 162 8.31 22.12 5.45
C GLN A 162 8.78 23.13 6.50
N GLY A 163 8.33 23.04 7.75
CA GLY A 163 8.70 23.96 8.85
C GLY A 163 9.97 23.60 9.63
N ALA A 164 10.56 22.44 9.43
CA ALA A 164 11.78 22.02 10.13
C ALA A 164 13.01 22.12 9.21
N SER A 165 13.47 23.33 8.95
CA SER A 165 14.83 23.54 8.43
C SER A 165 15.82 22.97 9.45
N ALA A 166 16.52 21.91 9.07
CA ALA A 166 17.65 21.39 9.84
C ALA A 166 18.70 22.52 10.01
N PRO A 167 19.24 22.74 11.22
CA PRO A 167 20.31 23.68 11.41
C PRO A 167 21.54 23.24 10.60
N GLN A 168 21.98 24.10 9.71
CA GLN A 168 23.23 23.88 8.98
C GLN A 168 24.41 23.92 9.97
N PRO A 169 25.34 22.95 9.94
CA PRO A 169 26.55 23.03 10.75
C PRO A 169 27.38 24.23 10.28
N GLU A 170 27.59 25.18 11.16
CA GLU A 170 28.55 26.26 10.94
C GLU A 170 29.95 25.66 10.78
N LEU A 171 30.47 25.69 9.58
CA LEU A 171 31.88 25.44 9.32
C LEU A 171 32.68 26.70 9.81
N SER A 172 33.04 26.68 11.10
CA SER A 172 34.01 27.64 11.62
C SER A 172 35.39 27.31 11.02
N GLY A 173 35.74 28.09 10.01
CA GLY A 173 37.10 28.14 9.52
C GLY A 173 37.99 28.78 10.59
N THR A 174 39.02 28.06 10.99
CA THR A 174 40.19 28.65 11.65
C THR A 174 41.39 28.64 10.70
N ALA A 175 41.92 29.81 10.54
CA ALA A 175 43.15 30.12 9.83
C ALA A 175 44.37 29.41 10.46
#